data_95f7b28516905b12b0cc3c3c537ae9d1
#
_entry.id   95f7b28516905b12b0cc3c3c537ae9d1
#
_cell.length_a   1.000
_cell.length_b   1.000
_cell.length_c   1.000
_cell.angle_alpha   90.00
_cell.angle_beta   90.00
_cell.angle_gamma   90.00
#
_symmetry.space_group_name_H-M   'P 1'
#
loop_
_entity.id
_entity.type
_entity.pdbx_description
1 polymer ?
#
loop_
_entity_poly.entity_id
_entity_poly.type
_entity_poly.pdbx_seq_one_letter_code
_entity_poly.pdbx_strand_id
1 'polypeptide(L)'
;DVAIQMSKILKSESVEFDPKDLVPIIDSSYPDIRKIINTCQLNSLKGKLQVDVQNLLDNDYKLKVLEVLKSNDDKRNKYMKIRQTVLDSKATDFSDLYTLLYEKVDDYAGENTANVILVLGDGVAKSAVAIDKEIIAAATLIQILNII
;
A
#
# COMPACT_ATOMS: atom_id res chain seq x y z
N ASP A 1 -17.39 -6.59 -7.10
CA ASP A 1 -16.76 -5.43 -6.46
C ASP A 1 -16.63 -5.67 -4.95
N VAL A 2 -15.41 -5.50 -4.42
CA VAL A 2 -15.10 -5.76 -3.01
C VAL A 2 -15.89 -4.83 -2.08
N ALA A 3 -16.05 -3.57 -2.44
CA ALA A 3 -16.81 -2.61 -1.63
C ALA A 3 -18.29 -3.02 -1.49
N ILE A 4 -18.90 -3.52 -2.55
CA ILE A 4 -20.29 -4.00 -2.54
C ILE A 4 -20.39 -5.23 -1.64
N GLN A 5 -19.47 -6.19 -1.76
CA GLN A 5 -19.45 -7.39 -0.92
C GLN A 5 -19.28 -7.05 0.56
N MET A 6 -18.37 -6.15 0.88
CA MET A 6 -18.15 -5.71 2.27
C MET A 6 -19.38 -4.99 2.83
N SER A 7 -20.03 -4.15 2.05
CA SER A 7 -21.28 -3.49 2.45
C SER A 7 -22.36 -4.51 2.79
N LYS A 8 -22.51 -5.57 1.99
CA LYS A 8 -23.48 -6.64 2.24
C LYS A 8 -23.15 -7.39 3.54
N ILE A 9 -21.89 -7.72 3.76
CA ILE A 9 -21.45 -8.43 4.99
C ILE A 9 -21.73 -7.58 6.23
N LEU A 10 -21.36 -6.31 6.21
CA LEU A 10 -21.59 -5.40 7.34
C LEU A 10 -23.07 -5.22 7.65
N LYS A 11 -23.91 -5.11 6.62
CA LYS A 11 -25.36 -5.03 6.79
C LYS A 11 -25.93 -6.32 7.39
N SER A 12 -25.45 -7.48 6.96
CA SER A 12 -25.91 -8.77 7.49
C SER A 12 -25.54 -8.97 8.97
N GLU A 13 -24.44 -8.38 9.41
CA GLU A 13 -23.97 -8.41 10.79
C GLU A 13 -24.53 -7.24 11.61
N SER A 14 -25.43 -6.45 11.05
CA SER A 14 -26.05 -5.28 11.71
C SER A 14 -25.03 -4.23 12.17
N VAL A 15 -23.96 -4.05 11.40
CA VAL A 15 -22.93 -3.05 11.68
C VAL A 15 -23.23 -1.77 10.91
N GLU A 16 -23.31 -0.65 11.63
CA GLU A 16 -23.42 0.67 10.99
C GLU A 16 -22.07 1.09 10.43
N PHE A 17 -22.07 1.64 9.22
CA PHE A 17 -20.85 2.10 8.58
C PHE A 17 -21.15 3.22 7.58
N ASP A 18 -20.13 4.06 7.32
CA ASP A 18 -20.12 5.00 6.22
C ASP A 18 -19.34 4.35 5.06
N PRO A 19 -19.87 4.32 3.82
CA PRO A 19 -19.12 3.78 2.69
C PRO A 19 -17.73 4.37 2.51
N LYS A 20 -17.50 5.61 2.94
CA LYS A 20 -16.18 6.26 2.91
C LYS A 20 -15.16 5.57 3.81
N ASP A 21 -15.60 4.93 4.89
CA ASP A 21 -14.72 4.24 5.83
C ASP A 21 -14.17 2.94 5.24
N LEU A 22 -14.84 2.36 4.25
CA LEU A 22 -14.38 1.15 3.58
C LEU A 22 -13.21 1.40 2.64
N VAL A 23 -13.10 2.58 2.06
CA VAL A 23 -12.07 2.90 1.06
C VAL A 23 -10.65 2.72 1.62
N PRO A 24 -10.28 3.28 2.79
CA PRO A 24 -8.95 3.06 3.36
C PRO A 24 -8.67 1.60 3.68
N ILE A 25 -9.67 0.86 4.16
CA ILE A 25 -9.51 -0.56 4.50
C ILE A 25 -9.23 -1.38 3.24
N ILE A 26 -10.00 -1.15 2.19
CA ILE A 26 -9.83 -1.86 0.91
C ILE A 26 -8.48 -1.51 0.29
N ASP A 27 -8.11 -0.25 0.25
CA ASP A 27 -6.83 0.21 -0.33
C ASP A 27 -5.63 -0.39 0.41
N SER A 28 -5.70 -0.52 1.74
CA SER A 28 -4.60 -1.07 2.52
C SER A 28 -4.47 -2.59 2.40
N SER A 29 -5.53 -3.29 2.07
CA SER A 29 -5.59 -4.76 2.17
C SER A 29 -5.81 -5.48 0.84
N TYR A 30 -6.31 -4.78 -0.20
CA TYR A 30 -6.52 -5.39 -1.51
C TYR A 30 -5.18 -5.93 -2.09
N PRO A 31 -5.16 -7.11 -2.70
CA PRO A 31 -6.31 -7.96 -3.05
C PRO A 31 -6.70 -9.02 -2.00
N ASP A 32 -6.19 -8.96 -0.81
CA ASP A 32 -6.48 -9.94 0.25
C ASP A 32 -7.83 -9.68 0.90
N ILE A 33 -8.87 -10.34 0.39
CA ILE A 33 -10.25 -10.19 0.88
C ILE A 33 -10.38 -10.63 2.34
N ARG A 34 -9.67 -11.69 2.76
CA ARG A 34 -9.68 -12.15 4.14
C ARG A 34 -9.15 -11.08 5.09
N LYS A 35 -8.08 -10.41 4.71
CA LYS A 35 -7.51 -9.30 5.48
C LYS A 35 -8.50 -8.13 5.58
N ILE A 36 -9.21 -7.82 4.50
CA ILE A 36 -10.25 -6.78 4.48
C ILE A 36 -11.34 -7.12 5.49
N ILE A 37 -11.86 -8.35 5.48
CA ILE A 37 -12.89 -8.81 6.39
C ILE A 37 -12.41 -8.71 7.84
N ASN A 38 -11.21 -9.22 8.12
CA ASN A 38 -10.64 -9.17 9.47
C ASN A 38 -10.44 -7.73 9.96
N THR A 39 -9.98 -6.84 9.10
CA THR A 39 -9.80 -5.42 9.44
C THR A 39 -11.14 -4.76 9.77
N CYS A 40 -12.18 -5.04 9.01
CA CYS A 40 -13.53 -4.56 9.30
C CYS A 40 -14.05 -5.08 10.65
N GLN A 41 -13.83 -6.35 10.95
CA GLN A 41 -14.22 -6.94 12.23
C GLN A 41 -13.52 -6.27 13.41
N LEU A 42 -12.20 -6.06 13.31
CA LEU A 42 -11.40 -5.42 14.35
C LEU A 42 -11.83 -3.97 14.60
N ASN A 43 -12.31 -3.28 13.57
CA ASN A 43 -12.73 -1.88 13.66
C ASN A 43 -14.24 -1.71 13.89
N SER A 44 -14.99 -2.81 14.03
CA SER A 44 -16.44 -2.79 14.25
C SER A 44 -16.76 -2.95 15.73
N LEU A 45 -16.59 -1.87 16.49
CA LEU A 45 -16.86 -1.85 17.91
C LEU A 45 -18.30 -1.36 18.19
N LYS A 46 -19.00 -2.05 19.09
CA LYS A 46 -20.37 -1.67 19.53
C LYS A 46 -21.36 -1.55 18.36
N GLY A 47 -21.23 -2.42 17.34
CA GLY A 47 -22.12 -2.43 16.19
C GLY A 47 -21.88 -1.31 15.18
N LYS A 48 -20.78 -0.60 15.28
CA LYS A 48 -20.42 0.47 14.36
C LYS A 48 -18.99 0.33 13.88
N LEU A 49 -18.78 0.45 12.56
CA LEU A 49 -17.46 0.47 11.98
C LEU A 49 -16.77 1.80 12.32
N GLN A 50 -15.66 1.72 13.04
CA GLN A 50 -14.80 2.85 13.37
C GLN A 50 -13.45 2.64 12.74
N VAL A 51 -13.04 3.56 11.87
CA VAL A 51 -11.76 3.46 11.14
C VAL A 51 -10.87 4.62 11.56
N ASP A 52 -9.69 4.27 12.07
CA ASP A 52 -8.60 5.20 12.28
C ASP A 52 -7.68 5.12 11.04
N VAL A 53 -7.83 6.07 10.12
CA VAL A 53 -7.05 6.12 8.88
C VAL A 53 -5.56 6.24 9.19
N GLN A 54 -5.19 7.02 10.21
CA GLN A 54 -3.78 7.16 10.60
C GLN A 54 -3.21 5.83 11.10
N ASN A 55 -3.98 5.07 11.87
CA ASN A 55 -3.54 3.76 12.33
C ASN A 55 -3.37 2.76 11.18
N LEU A 56 -4.24 2.80 10.18
CA LEU A 56 -4.08 1.99 8.97
C LEU A 56 -2.80 2.37 8.21
N LEU A 57 -2.54 3.67 8.04
CA LEU A 57 -1.31 4.16 7.41
C LEU A 57 -0.07 3.74 8.19
N ASP A 58 -0.12 3.82 9.52
CA ASP A 58 1.02 3.44 10.38
C ASP A 58 1.30 1.94 10.35
N ASN A 59 0.28 1.12 10.18
CA ASN A 59 0.41 -0.34 10.15
C ASN A 59 0.66 -0.92 8.75
N ASP A 60 0.40 -0.16 7.70
CA ASP A 60 0.61 -0.61 6.33
C ASP A 60 1.79 0.13 5.69
N TYR A 61 2.93 -0.56 5.62
CA TYR A 61 4.16 0.01 5.08
C TYR A 61 4.02 0.47 3.62
N LYS A 62 3.16 -0.18 2.84
CA LYS A 62 2.95 0.16 1.42
C LYS A 62 2.37 1.55 1.28
N LEU A 63 1.39 1.89 2.11
CA LEU A 63 0.81 3.23 2.12
C LEU A 63 1.80 4.28 2.58
N LYS A 64 2.66 3.96 3.56
CA LYS A 64 3.74 4.86 3.99
C LYS A 64 4.73 5.14 2.86
N VAL A 65 5.12 4.10 2.11
CA VAL A 65 6.01 4.28 0.94
C VAL A 65 5.36 5.20 -0.08
N LEU A 66 4.09 4.99 -0.39
CA LEU A 66 3.35 5.82 -1.33
C LEU A 66 3.28 7.29 -0.86
N GLU A 67 3.01 7.51 0.42
CA GLU A 67 2.98 8.85 1.02
C GLU A 67 4.33 9.56 0.89
N VAL A 68 5.43 8.87 1.14
CA VAL A 68 6.77 9.43 1.00
C VAL A 68 7.06 9.80 -0.46
N LEU A 69 6.65 8.96 -1.42
CA LEU A 69 6.83 9.24 -2.84
C LEU A 69 6.05 10.49 -3.28
N LYS A 70 4.89 10.73 -2.71
CA LYS A 70 4.07 11.91 -2.99
C LYS A 70 4.56 13.18 -2.29
N SER A 71 5.35 13.04 -1.23
CA SER A 71 5.78 14.18 -0.42
C SER A 71 6.73 15.12 -1.18
N ASN A 72 6.90 16.33 -0.67
CA ASN A 72 7.79 17.32 -1.25
C ASN A 72 9.18 17.33 -0.62
N ASP A 73 9.52 16.31 0.15
CA ASP A 73 10.86 16.17 0.74
C ASP A 73 11.94 16.01 -0.33
N ASP A 74 13.20 16.23 0.06
CA ASP A 74 14.32 15.95 -0.82
C ASP A 74 14.51 14.43 -1.02
N LYS A 75 15.27 14.05 -2.05
CA LYS A 75 15.48 12.64 -2.41
C LYS A 75 16.13 11.85 -1.29
N ARG A 76 17.09 12.44 -0.58
CA ARG A 76 17.80 11.77 0.50
C ARG A 76 16.88 11.44 1.66
N ASN A 77 16.05 12.40 2.08
CA ASN A 77 15.07 12.20 3.14
C ASN A 77 14.02 11.17 2.76
N LYS A 78 13.51 11.23 1.53
CA LYS A 78 12.59 10.21 1.00
C LYS A 78 13.21 8.82 1.03
N TYR A 79 14.43 8.69 0.56
CA TYR A 79 15.15 7.41 0.55
C TYR A 79 15.31 6.84 1.96
N MET A 80 15.72 7.67 2.92
CA MET A 80 15.90 7.23 4.30
C MET A 80 14.58 6.77 4.94
N LYS A 81 13.51 7.53 4.71
CA LYS A 81 12.17 7.18 5.21
C LYS A 81 11.66 5.87 4.61
N ILE A 82 11.82 5.69 3.30
CA ILE A 82 11.39 4.47 2.59
C ILE A 82 12.18 3.28 3.11
N ARG A 83 13.50 3.40 3.20
CA ARG A 83 14.34 2.31 3.70
C ARG A 83 13.95 1.90 5.12
N GLN A 84 13.74 2.88 6.00
CA GLN A 84 13.32 2.59 7.37
C GLN A 84 11.95 1.94 7.41
N THR A 85 11.00 2.40 6.59
CA THR A 85 9.66 1.83 6.50
C THR A 85 9.71 0.37 6.04
N VAL A 86 10.52 0.07 5.03
CA VAL A 86 10.68 -1.30 4.52
C VAL A 86 11.32 -2.21 5.57
N LEU A 87 12.36 -1.73 6.26
CA LEU A 87 13.01 -2.49 7.33
C LEU A 87 12.05 -2.79 8.49
N ASP A 88 11.28 -1.80 8.91
CA ASP A 88 10.33 -1.94 10.01
C ASP A 88 9.18 -2.87 9.68
N SER A 89 8.82 -3.00 8.40
CA SER A 89 7.73 -3.87 7.95
C SER A 89 8.02 -5.35 8.17
N LYS A 90 9.30 -5.74 8.16
CA LYS A 90 9.76 -7.13 8.18
C LYS A 90 9.16 -7.98 7.06
N ALA A 91 8.73 -7.35 5.98
CA ALA A 91 8.16 -8.05 4.83
C ALA A 91 9.23 -8.87 4.10
N THR A 92 8.84 -10.03 3.61
CA THR A 92 9.71 -10.92 2.81
C THR A 92 9.30 -10.99 1.35
N ASP A 93 8.09 -10.54 1.03
CA ASP A 93 7.54 -10.47 -0.31
C ASP A 93 7.00 -9.05 -0.55
N PHE A 94 7.39 -8.45 -1.66
CA PHE A 94 7.03 -7.08 -2.02
C PHE A 94 6.12 -7.01 -3.26
N SER A 95 5.54 -8.13 -3.68
CA SER A 95 4.64 -8.19 -4.85
C SER A 95 3.48 -7.22 -4.72
N ASP A 96 2.85 -7.15 -3.55
CA ASP A 96 1.73 -6.25 -3.29
C ASP A 96 2.16 -4.77 -3.32
N LEU A 97 3.39 -4.48 -2.87
CA LEU A 97 3.95 -3.14 -2.95
C LEU A 97 4.11 -2.71 -4.41
N TYR A 98 4.67 -3.56 -5.26
CA TYR A 98 4.82 -3.25 -6.68
C TYR A 98 3.48 -3.05 -7.37
N THR A 99 2.49 -3.87 -7.05
CA THR A 99 1.13 -3.73 -7.57
C THR A 99 0.52 -2.40 -7.19
N LEU A 100 0.63 -2.01 -5.92
CA LEU A 100 0.12 -0.72 -5.45
C LEU A 100 0.83 0.45 -6.14
N LEU A 101 2.14 0.40 -6.26
CA LEU A 101 2.92 1.45 -6.91
C LEU A 101 2.56 1.59 -8.38
N TYR A 102 2.27 0.49 -9.07
CA TYR A 102 1.80 0.51 -10.44
C TYR A 102 0.40 1.13 -10.55
N GLU A 103 -0.52 0.72 -9.69
CA GLU A 103 -1.90 1.23 -9.71
C GLU A 103 -1.97 2.73 -9.41
N LYS A 104 -1.09 3.23 -8.56
CA LYS A 104 -1.04 4.63 -8.12
C LYS A 104 0.06 5.44 -8.79
N VAL A 105 0.64 4.93 -9.87
CA VAL A 105 1.80 5.56 -10.52
C VAL A 105 1.53 7.00 -10.95
N ASP A 106 0.34 7.32 -11.41
CA ASP A 106 -0.01 8.67 -11.84
C ASP A 106 -0.01 9.68 -10.67
N ASP A 107 -0.19 9.20 -9.44
CA ASP A 107 -0.26 10.05 -8.27
C ASP A 107 1.11 10.60 -7.84
N TYR A 108 2.20 9.90 -8.16
CA TYR A 108 3.54 10.30 -7.72
C TYR A 108 4.53 10.51 -8.86
N ALA A 109 4.30 9.95 -10.03
CA ALA A 109 5.25 9.98 -11.14
C ALA A 109 5.02 11.11 -12.14
N GLY A 110 3.79 11.61 -12.26
CA GLY A 110 3.46 12.69 -13.19
C GLY A 110 3.86 12.35 -14.62
N GLU A 111 4.73 13.18 -15.22
CA GLU A 111 5.22 12.99 -16.59
C GLU A 111 6.16 11.79 -16.74
N ASN A 112 6.66 11.25 -15.65
CA ASN A 112 7.63 10.15 -15.64
C ASN A 112 6.97 8.78 -15.50
N THR A 113 5.65 8.68 -15.63
CA THR A 113 4.87 7.45 -15.46
C THR A 113 5.44 6.27 -16.25
N ALA A 114 5.76 6.46 -17.54
CA ALA A 114 6.28 5.40 -18.37
C ALA A 114 7.63 4.86 -17.87
N ASN A 115 8.53 5.76 -17.46
CA ASN A 115 9.84 5.37 -16.93
C ASN A 115 9.72 4.61 -15.61
N VAL A 116 8.80 5.03 -14.74
CA VAL A 116 8.53 4.35 -13.47
C VAL A 116 7.96 2.95 -13.71
N ILE A 117 7.05 2.80 -14.66
CA ILE A 117 6.49 1.49 -15.02
C ILE A 117 7.59 0.53 -15.49
N LEU A 118 8.53 1.01 -16.30
CA LEU A 118 9.66 0.20 -16.73
C LEU A 118 10.53 -0.27 -15.57
N VAL A 119 10.78 0.62 -14.61
CA VAL A 119 11.54 0.28 -13.40
C VAL A 119 10.78 -0.73 -12.53
N LEU A 120 9.47 -0.57 -12.37
CA LEU A 120 8.63 -1.51 -11.63
C LEU A 120 8.64 -2.91 -12.27
N GLY A 121 8.51 -2.98 -13.59
CA GLY A 121 8.55 -4.24 -14.33
C GLY A 121 9.89 -4.95 -14.15
N ASP A 122 10.98 -4.22 -14.22
CA ASP A 122 12.32 -4.76 -13.99
C ASP A 122 12.47 -5.28 -12.54
N GLY A 123 11.98 -4.52 -11.57
CA GLY A 123 12.00 -4.92 -10.15
C GLY A 123 11.22 -6.20 -9.90
N VAL A 124 10.03 -6.33 -10.48
CA VAL A 124 9.20 -7.54 -10.37
C VAL A 124 9.94 -8.76 -10.95
N ALA A 125 10.52 -8.62 -12.13
CA ALA A 125 11.25 -9.69 -12.78
C ALA A 125 12.47 -10.14 -11.95
N LYS A 126 13.23 -9.19 -11.41
CA LYS A 126 14.39 -9.48 -10.55
C LYS A 126 13.99 -10.10 -9.22
N SER A 127 12.88 -9.66 -8.63
CA SER A 127 12.38 -10.21 -7.37
C SER A 127 12.01 -11.69 -7.49
N ALA A 128 11.55 -12.14 -8.65
CA ALA A 128 11.18 -13.52 -8.87
C ALA A 128 12.35 -14.51 -8.69
N VAL A 129 13.59 -14.05 -8.92
CA VAL A 129 14.80 -14.88 -8.87
C VAL A 129 15.78 -14.44 -7.78
N ALA A 130 15.46 -13.38 -7.03
CA ALA A 130 16.35 -12.85 -6.00
C ALA A 130 16.31 -13.69 -4.73
N ILE A 131 17.47 -13.88 -4.11
CA ILE A 131 17.58 -14.50 -2.79
C ILE A 131 17.03 -13.54 -1.72
N ASP A 132 17.43 -12.27 -1.80
CA ASP A 132 16.97 -11.23 -0.89
C ASP A 132 16.11 -10.22 -1.67
N LYS A 133 14.81 -10.35 -1.53
CA LYS A 133 13.84 -9.49 -2.23
C LYS A 133 13.82 -8.07 -1.66
N GLU A 134 14.23 -7.87 -0.42
CA GLU A 134 14.32 -6.55 0.20
C GLU A 134 15.36 -5.67 -0.53
N ILE A 135 16.50 -6.22 -0.89
CA ILE A 135 17.53 -5.50 -1.66
C ILE A 135 16.96 -5.04 -3.00
N ILE A 136 16.23 -5.91 -3.68
CA ILE A 136 15.61 -5.57 -4.97
C ILE A 136 14.54 -4.48 -4.79
N ALA A 137 13.72 -4.56 -3.75
CA ALA A 137 12.73 -3.54 -3.46
C ALA A 137 13.39 -2.18 -3.17
N ALA A 138 14.44 -2.16 -2.37
CA ALA A 138 15.19 -0.93 -2.08
C ALA A 138 15.81 -0.33 -3.35
N ALA A 139 16.45 -1.16 -4.18
CA ALA A 139 17.02 -0.70 -5.45
C ALA A 139 15.97 -0.13 -6.40
N THR A 140 14.83 -0.78 -6.51
CA THR A 140 13.71 -0.33 -7.35
C THR A 140 13.18 1.02 -6.88
N LEU A 141 13.00 1.20 -5.58
CA LEU A 141 12.52 2.47 -5.00
C LEU A 141 13.54 3.59 -5.18
N ILE A 142 14.84 3.31 -5.07
CA ILE A 142 15.89 4.29 -5.35
C ILE A 142 15.82 4.76 -6.81
N GLN A 143 15.66 3.83 -7.74
CA GLN A 143 15.52 4.16 -9.17
C GLN A 143 14.31 5.04 -9.43
N ILE A 144 13.18 4.74 -8.79
CA ILE A 144 11.97 5.56 -8.88
C ILE A 144 12.24 6.98 -8.36
N LEU A 145 12.89 7.11 -7.19
CA LEU A 145 13.21 8.41 -6.63
C LEU A 145 14.13 9.25 -7.53
N ASN A 146 15.02 8.62 -8.28
CA ASN A 146 15.89 9.31 -9.22
C ASN A 146 15.16 9.78 -10.48
N ILE A 147 14.02 9.17 -10.80
CA ILE A 147 13.22 9.53 -11.98
C ILE A 147 12.22 10.65 -11.66
N ILE A 148 11.55 10.58 -10.51
CA ILE A 148 10.48 11.53 -10.15
C ILE A 148 10.96 12.90 -9.57
#